data_f7a9c89663cff16e04d1286cd496fc85
#
_entry.id   f7a9c89663cff16e04d1286cd496fc85
#
_cell.length_a   1.000
_cell.length_b   1.000
_cell.length_c   1.000
_cell.angle_alpha   90.00
_cell.angle_beta   90.00
_cell.angle_gamma   90.00
#
_symmetry.space_group_name_H-M   'P 1'
#
loop_
_entity.id
_entity.type
_entity.pdbx_description
1 polymer ?
#
loop_
_entity_poly.entity_id
_entity_poly.type
_entity_poly.pdbx_seq_one_letter_code
_entity_poly.pdbx_strand_id
1 'polypeptide(L)'
;MEQKKPSMLADGVRWFDDWFAIEDIAPGVYAIGEPRFHQINWNYLIEGQDTVLLFDTGPGVRDISQVVRALTGFPLITLPSHLHFDHTGNLQRFQNIALADLPDLRSCMRDGLLHASDDLFRGFLEGMVWKPVKISQWLPIGSRIDLGGRQLEVLHTPGHSPDSISLFDREANILFAADFVYPGPLYAQVPGANLADYLTTSVALLTQIDDQTKIFCGHGAPDEKGKHRAPLMGSQDISDLQKSLASLKDSGKTPKETTVNARMTLLANKAAYASWQAG
;
A
#
# COMPACT_ATOMS: atom_id res chain seq x y z
N MET A 1 4.15 22.34 35.89
CA MET A 1 4.80 21.33 35.01
C MET A 1 3.69 20.65 34.24
N GLU A 2 3.47 21.04 32.98
CA GLU A 2 2.58 20.29 32.10
C GLU A 2 3.20 18.91 31.90
N GLN A 3 2.50 17.87 32.34
CA GLN A 3 2.85 16.51 31.96
C GLN A 3 2.69 16.40 30.45
N LYS A 4 3.81 16.39 29.71
CA LYS A 4 3.81 16.04 28.29
C LYS A 4 3.04 14.72 28.15
N LYS A 5 1.88 14.75 27.46
CA LYS A 5 1.20 13.52 27.06
C LYS A 5 2.24 12.62 26.39
N PRO A 6 2.34 11.33 26.75
CA PRO A 6 3.30 10.43 26.10
C PRO A 6 3.11 10.51 24.58
N SER A 7 4.21 10.63 23.86
CA SER A 7 4.17 10.64 22.38
C SER A 7 3.48 9.36 21.91
N MET A 8 2.54 9.47 20.98
CA MET A 8 1.95 8.30 20.31
C MET A 8 2.89 7.70 19.25
N LEU A 9 4.10 8.26 19.06
CA LEU A 9 5.08 7.75 18.11
C LEU A 9 6.14 6.90 18.80
N ALA A 10 6.61 5.89 18.11
CA ALA A 10 7.73 5.06 18.54
C ALA A 10 9.07 5.83 18.46
N ASP A 11 10.11 5.30 19.07
CA ASP A 11 11.45 5.86 18.98
C ASP A 11 11.95 5.84 17.52
N GLY A 12 12.57 6.92 17.08
CA GLY A 12 13.00 7.12 15.69
C GLY A 12 11.94 7.71 14.77
N VAL A 13 10.68 7.76 15.19
CA VAL A 13 9.59 8.42 14.44
C VAL A 13 9.40 9.83 14.97
N ARG A 14 9.30 10.81 14.07
CA ARG A 14 9.13 12.24 14.43
C ARG A 14 7.85 12.80 13.80
N TRP A 15 7.20 13.73 14.48
CA TRP A 15 6.16 14.55 13.88
C TRP A 15 6.76 15.54 12.87
N PHE A 16 6.15 15.63 11.69
CA PHE A 16 6.38 16.73 10.76
C PHE A 16 5.53 17.95 11.16
N ASP A 17 4.30 17.71 11.46
CA ASP A 17 3.32 18.67 11.94
C ASP A 17 2.38 17.99 12.98
N ASP A 18 1.15 18.49 13.13
CA ASP A 18 0.16 17.91 14.05
C ASP A 18 -0.56 16.67 13.45
N TRP A 19 -0.25 16.27 12.21
CA TRP A 19 -0.91 15.18 11.49
C TRP A 19 0.06 14.14 10.96
N PHE A 20 1.08 14.57 10.22
CA PHE A 20 2.05 13.67 9.58
C PHE A 20 3.19 13.29 10.51
N ALA A 21 3.54 12.02 10.50
CA ALA A 21 4.73 11.47 11.13
C ALA A 21 5.72 10.99 10.06
N ILE A 22 7.03 11.09 10.33
CA ILE A 22 8.08 10.65 9.42
C ILE A 22 8.99 9.67 10.14
N GLU A 23 9.31 8.57 9.49
CA GLU A 23 10.32 7.61 9.90
C GLU A 23 11.32 7.40 8.76
N ASP A 24 12.63 7.54 9.06
CA ASP A 24 13.70 7.21 8.12
C ASP A 24 13.95 5.71 8.21
N ILE A 25 13.42 4.91 7.24
CA ILE A 25 13.41 3.45 7.31
C ILE A 25 14.58 2.76 6.63
N ALA A 26 15.22 3.46 5.70
CA ALA A 26 16.45 3.07 5.02
C ALA A 26 17.14 4.31 4.43
N PRO A 27 18.40 4.25 3.97
CA PRO A 27 19.05 5.35 3.28
C PRO A 27 18.23 5.84 2.08
N GLY A 28 17.80 7.11 2.10
CA GLY A 28 16.96 7.72 1.07
C GLY A 28 15.53 7.15 1.00
N VAL A 29 15.01 6.54 2.10
CA VAL A 29 13.65 6.04 2.15
C VAL A 29 12.95 6.56 3.39
N TYR A 30 11.90 7.33 3.18
CA TYR A 30 11.08 7.92 4.23
C TYR A 30 9.68 7.32 4.21
N ALA A 31 9.23 6.82 5.36
CA ALA A 31 7.83 6.49 5.57
C ALA A 31 7.11 7.74 6.12
N ILE A 32 6.04 8.13 5.45
CA ILE A 32 5.19 9.27 5.81
C ILE A 32 3.87 8.72 6.33
N GLY A 33 3.68 8.77 7.64
CA GLY A 33 2.51 8.20 8.31
C GLY A 33 1.45 9.21 8.67
N GLU A 34 0.21 8.75 8.74
CA GLU A 34 -0.96 9.49 9.23
C GLU A 34 -1.58 8.77 10.44
N PRO A 35 -0.84 8.71 11.60
CA PRO A 35 -1.24 7.88 12.74
C PRO A 35 -2.50 8.38 13.47
N ARG A 36 -3.02 9.54 13.11
CA ARG A 36 -4.30 10.07 13.61
C ARG A 36 -5.48 9.74 12.71
N PHE A 37 -5.23 9.23 11.51
CA PHE A 37 -6.28 8.70 10.65
C PHE A 37 -6.67 7.31 11.15
N HIS A 38 -7.97 6.98 11.11
CA HIS A 38 -8.48 5.74 11.73
C HIS A 38 -7.90 4.45 11.10
N GLN A 39 -7.48 4.50 9.82
CA GLN A 39 -6.83 3.37 9.14
C GLN A 39 -5.30 3.38 9.28
N ILE A 40 -4.71 4.44 9.86
CA ILE A 40 -3.26 4.56 10.13
C ILE A 40 -2.44 4.31 8.87
N ASN A 41 -2.65 5.16 7.85
CA ASN A 41 -1.97 5.03 6.56
C ASN A 41 -0.49 5.39 6.63
N TRP A 42 0.31 4.69 5.80
CA TRP A 42 1.73 4.95 5.58
C TRP A 42 2.03 4.99 4.09
N ASN A 43 2.67 6.06 3.66
CA ASN A 43 3.09 6.33 2.30
C ASN A 43 4.62 6.36 2.25
N TYR A 44 5.24 6.07 1.12
CA TYR A 44 6.70 5.93 1.06
C TYR A 44 7.29 6.87 0.03
N LEU A 45 8.25 7.70 0.47
CA LEU A 45 9.07 8.55 -0.39
C LEU A 45 10.43 7.88 -0.57
N ILE A 46 10.77 7.53 -1.81
CA ILE A 46 11.93 6.71 -2.15
C ILE A 46 12.83 7.52 -3.08
N GLU A 47 14.02 7.88 -2.59
CA GLU A 47 14.97 8.70 -3.32
C GLU A 47 15.99 7.85 -4.09
N GLY A 48 16.24 8.25 -5.35
CA GLY A 48 17.43 7.94 -6.11
C GLY A 48 18.35 9.17 -6.19
N GLN A 49 19.30 9.16 -7.13
CA GLN A 49 20.23 10.27 -7.33
C GLN A 49 19.65 11.39 -8.21
N ASP A 50 18.69 11.05 -9.10
CA ASP A 50 18.14 11.97 -10.08
C ASP A 50 16.66 12.26 -9.88
N THR A 51 15.93 11.34 -9.29
CA THR A 51 14.46 11.35 -9.18
C THR A 51 14.02 10.69 -7.88
N VAL A 52 12.86 11.09 -7.41
CA VAL A 52 12.20 10.55 -6.21
C VAL A 52 10.85 9.95 -6.62
N LEU A 53 10.47 8.85 -5.99
CA LEU A 53 9.16 8.26 -6.14
C LEU A 53 8.37 8.39 -4.83
N LEU A 54 7.15 8.90 -4.92
CA LEU A 54 6.15 8.82 -3.85
C LEU A 54 5.20 7.65 -4.16
N PHE A 55 5.25 6.63 -3.34
CA PHE A 55 4.33 5.48 -3.40
C PHE A 55 3.19 5.71 -2.41
N ASP A 56 1.99 5.87 -2.96
CA ASP A 56 0.75 6.32 -2.31
C ASP A 56 0.76 7.80 -1.85
N THR A 57 -0.44 8.32 -1.64
CA THR A 57 -0.66 9.74 -1.32
C THR A 57 -1.59 9.98 -0.12
N GLY A 58 -1.91 8.92 0.60
CA GLY A 58 -2.77 8.98 1.77
C GLY A 58 -4.24 9.31 1.47
N PRO A 59 -5.09 9.40 2.50
CA PRO A 59 -6.54 9.62 2.40
C PRO A 59 -6.93 11.04 1.97
N GLY A 60 -5.99 11.98 1.89
CA GLY A 60 -6.30 13.35 1.47
C GLY A 60 -6.94 14.23 2.54
N VAL A 61 -6.97 13.80 3.80
CA VAL A 61 -7.46 14.61 4.93
C VAL A 61 -6.59 15.85 5.12
N ARG A 62 -5.27 15.70 4.95
CA ARG A 62 -4.28 16.77 4.94
C ARG A 62 -3.43 16.70 3.68
N ASP A 63 -2.78 17.81 3.36
CA ASP A 63 -1.94 17.97 2.16
C ASP A 63 -0.56 17.35 2.35
N ILE A 64 -0.38 16.10 1.91
CA ILE A 64 0.91 15.40 1.97
C ILE A 64 2.00 16.06 1.11
N SER A 65 1.63 16.85 0.09
CA SER A 65 2.61 17.48 -0.80
C SER A 65 3.54 18.47 -0.08
N GLN A 66 3.11 18.99 1.07
CA GLN A 66 3.95 19.84 1.91
C GLN A 66 5.08 19.04 2.58
N VAL A 67 4.77 17.82 3.05
CA VAL A 67 5.76 16.91 3.63
C VAL A 67 6.78 16.52 2.57
N VAL A 68 6.29 16.11 1.39
CA VAL A 68 7.15 15.69 0.27
C VAL A 68 8.10 16.80 -0.14
N ARG A 69 7.60 18.04 -0.32
CA ARG A 69 8.46 19.20 -0.65
C ARG A 69 9.48 19.55 0.42
N ALA A 70 9.20 19.25 1.68
CA ALA A 70 10.14 19.50 2.77
C ALA A 70 11.24 18.43 2.86
N LEU A 71 10.95 17.21 2.39
CA LEU A 71 11.88 16.10 2.40
C LEU A 71 12.80 16.07 1.18
N THR A 72 12.32 16.51 0.01
CA THR A 72 13.09 16.41 -1.23
C THR A 72 12.92 17.63 -2.13
N GLY A 73 13.97 17.96 -2.89
CA GLY A 73 13.95 18.95 -3.98
C GLY A 73 14.09 18.32 -5.37
N PHE A 74 14.15 16.99 -5.47
CA PHE A 74 14.30 16.29 -6.74
C PHE A 74 12.99 16.23 -7.54
N PRO A 75 13.06 15.99 -8.88
CA PRO A 75 11.89 15.65 -9.68
C PRO A 75 11.14 14.45 -9.07
N LEU A 76 9.81 14.54 -9.04
CA LEU A 76 8.96 13.57 -8.35
C LEU A 76 8.13 12.77 -9.33
N ILE A 77 8.10 11.45 -9.16
CA ILE A 77 7.11 10.54 -9.74
C ILE A 77 6.15 10.15 -8.61
N THR A 78 4.84 10.25 -8.84
CA THR A 78 3.82 9.80 -7.89
C THR A 78 3.15 8.55 -8.45
N LEU A 79 3.12 7.49 -7.69
CA LEU A 79 2.60 6.18 -8.11
C LEU A 79 1.69 5.62 -7.01
N PRO A 80 0.38 5.56 -7.22
CA PRO A 80 -0.50 4.85 -6.30
C PRO A 80 -0.31 3.33 -6.44
N SER A 81 -0.40 2.63 -5.32
CA SER A 81 -0.38 1.17 -5.26
C SER A 81 -1.64 0.57 -5.86
N HIS A 82 -2.77 1.20 -5.62
CA HIS A 82 -4.11 0.91 -6.17
C HIS A 82 -5.00 2.14 -6.00
N LEU A 83 -6.22 2.11 -6.52
CA LEU A 83 -7.06 3.30 -6.59
C LEU A 83 -7.98 3.56 -5.39
N HIS A 84 -7.88 2.84 -4.29
CA HIS A 84 -8.67 3.18 -3.10
C HIS A 84 -8.36 4.60 -2.60
N PHE A 85 -9.36 5.25 -2.02
CA PHE A 85 -9.33 6.67 -1.65
C PHE A 85 -8.18 7.01 -0.69
N ASP A 86 -7.86 6.10 0.20
CA ASP A 86 -6.85 6.27 1.24
C ASP A 86 -5.40 6.09 0.74
N HIS A 87 -5.23 5.70 -0.53
CA HIS A 87 -3.96 5.70 -1.25
C HIS A 87 -3.87 6.80 -2.31
N THR A 88 -5.01 7.38 -2.71
CA THR A 88 -5.11 8.33 -3.83
C THR A 88 -5.69 9.69 -3.44
N GLY A 89 -5.97 9.93 -2.16
CA GLY A 89 -6.69 11.12 -1.70
C GLY A 89 -6.01 12.45 -2.00
N ASN A 90 -4.69 12.48 -2.15
CA ASN A 90 -3.93 13.67 -2.58
C ASN A 90 -3.42 13.59 -4.02
N LEU A 91 -3.78 12.59 -4.81
CA LEU A 91 -3.18 12.33 -6.12
C LEU A 91 -3.27 13.55 -7.07
N GLN A 92 -4.38 14.29 -7.04
CA GLN A 92 -4.59 15.50 -7.86
C GLN A 92 -3.65 16.68 -7.50
N ARG A 93 -2.87 16.59 -6.42
CA ARG A 93 -1.87 17.61 -6.06
C ARG A 93 -0.55 17.45 -6.80
N PHE A 94 -0.39 16.34 -7.50
CA PHE A 94 0.83 15.97 -8.21
C PHE A 94 0.62 16.04 -9.72
N GLN A 95 1.68 16.37 -10.45
CA GLN A 95 1.61 16.53 -11.92
C GLN A 95 2.15 15.32 -12.66
N ASN A 96 3.22 14.70 -12.15
CA ASN A 96 3.85 13.54 -12.78
C ASN A 96 3.32 12.25 -12.11
N ILE A 97 2.15 11.80 -12.59
CA ILE A 97 1.48 10.62 -12.06
C ILE A 97 1.77 9.45 -12.98
N ALA A 98 2.44 8.43 -12.44
CA ALA A 98 2.58 7.13 -13.07
C ALA A 98 1.47 6.18 -12.57
N LEU A 99 1.14 5.19 -13.39
CA LEU A 99 0.15 4.17 -13.04
C LEU A 99 0.57 2.82 -13.65
N ALA A 100 0.25 1.73 -12.97
CA ALA A 100 0.47 0.39 -13.50
C ALA A 100 -0.30 0.18 -14.81
N ASP A 101 0.36 -0.40 -15.82
CA ASP A 101 -0.26 -0.67 -17.12
C ASP A 101 -1.10 -1.95 -17.05
N LEU A 102 -2.28 -1.81 -16.49
CA LEU A 102 -3.27 -2.87 -16.34
C LEU A 102 -4.49 -2.58 -17.21
N PRO A 103 -5.09 -3.61 -17.87
CA PRO A 103 -6.26 -3.42 -18.74
C PRO A 103 -7.42 -2.71 -18.04
N ASP A 104 -7.70 -3.05 -16.78
CA ASP A 104 -8.80 -2.46 -16.00
C ASP A 104 -8.57 -0.97 -15.75
N LEU A 105 -7.32 -0.56 -15.44
CA LEU A 105 -6.97 0.84 -15.27
C LEU A 105 -7.00 1.60 -16.59
N ARG A 106 -6.58 0.96 -17.70
CA ARG A 106 -6.71 1.53 -19.06
C ARG A 106 -8.17 1.76 -19.43
N SER A 107 -9.06 0.87 -19.04
CA SER A 107 -10.50 1.00 -19.31
C SER A 107 -11.16 2.18 -18.59
N CYS A 108 -10.53 2.68 -17.53
CA CYS A 108 -10.97 3.86 -16.78
C CYS A 108 -10.58 5.19 -17.46
N MET A 109 -9.82 5.17 -18.56
CA MET A 109 -9.42 6.39 -19.27
C MET A 109 -10.57 6.95 -20.10
N ARG A 110 -10.88 8.24 -19.93
CA ARG A 110 -11.85 9.01 -20.72
C ARG A 110 -11.30 10.41 -20.96
N ASP A 111 -11.37 10.89 -22.18
CA ASP A 111 -10.90 12.24 -22.58
C ASP A 111 -9.48 12.58 -22.10
N GLY A 112 -8.58 11.56 -22.07
CA GLY A 112 -7.20 11.71 -21.63
C GLY A 112 -6.99 11.77 -20.11
N LEU A 113 -8.05 11.58 -19.34
CA LEU A 113 -8.02 11.55 -17.87
C LEU A 113 -8.44 10.18 -17.32
N LEU A 114 -7.90 9.82 -16.17
CA LEU A 114 -8.30 8.64 -15.41
C LEU A 114 -9.55 8.96 -14.60
N HIS A 115 -10.59 8.14 -14.73
CA HIS A 115 -11.85 8.21 -14.00
C HIS A 115 -12.06 6.90 -13.23
N ALA A 116 -11.63 6.85 -11.97
CA ALA A 116 -11.91 5.68 -11.15
C ALA A 116 -13.42 5.55 -10.90
N SER A 117 -13.91 4.31 -10.97
CA SER A 117 -15.27 3.98 -10.55
C SER A 117 -15.39 4.06 -9.02
N ASP A 118 -16.63 4.12 -8.52
CA ASP A 118 -16.90 4.10 -7.08
C ASP A 118 -16.37 2.80 -6.42
N ASP A 119 -16.42 1.68 -7.12
CA ASP A 119 -15.91 0.39 -6.63
C ASP A 119 -14.38 0.37 -6.51
N LEU A 120 -13.66 1.04 -7.41
CA LEU A 120 -12.21 1.16 -7.35
C LEU A 120 -11.77 2.24 -6.35
N PHE A 121 -12.44 3.40 -6.33
CA PHE A 121 -12.03 4.51 -5.46
C PHE A 121 -12.52 4.36 -4.02
N ARG A 122 -13.77 3.92 -3.84
CA ARG A 122 -14.43 3.69 -2.53
C ARG A 122 -14.55 4.93 -1.63
N GLY A 123 -14.19 6.10 -2.11
CA GLY A 123 -14.20 7.34 -1.32
C GLY A 123 -15.58 7.75 -0.81
N PHE A 124 -16.66 7.22 -1.39
CA PHE A 124 -18.04 7.48 -0.92
C PHE A 124 -18.25 7.06 0.54
N LEU A 125 -17.47 6.11 1.06
CA LEU A 125 -17.52 5.69 2.46
C LEU A 125 -17.11 6.81 3.42
N GLU A 126 -16.28 7.74 2.94
CA GLU A 126 -15.76 8.91 3.68
C GLU A 126 -16.30 10.23 3.13
N GLY A 127 -17.35 10.17 2.29
CA GLY A 127 -17.91 11.37 1.63
C GLY A 127 -16.98 12.01 0.59
N MET A 128 -16.00 11.27 0.10
CA MET A 128 -15.06 11.72 -0.92
C MET A 128 -15.56 11.39 -2.32
N VAL A 129 -15.19 12.23 -3.29
CA VAL A 129 -15.51 12.06 -4.70
C VAL A 129 -14.22 12.02 -5.50
N TRP A 130 -14.09 11.06 -6.40
CA TRP A 130 -12.96 10.97 -7.33
C TRP A 130 -12.84 12.25 -8.16
N LYS A 131 -11.62 12.76 -8.26
CA LYS A 131 -11.28 13.86 -9.16
C LYS A 131 -10.42 13.32 -10.30
N PRO A 132 -10.86 13.44 -11.55
CA PRO A 132 -10.12 12.93 -12.69
C PRO A 132 -8.69 13.49 -12.74
N VAL A 133 -7.71 12.63 -13.02
CA VAL A 133 -6.30 13.00 -13.10
C VAL A 133 -5.69 12.57 -14.43
N LYS A 134 -4.69 13.34 -14.88
CA LYS A 134 -3.91 13.00 -16.07
C LYS A 134 -2.80 12.03 -15.69
N ILE A 135 -2.71 10.92 -16.41
CA ILE A 135 -1.61 9.96 -16.24
C ILE A 135 -0.46 10.38 -17.19
N SER A 136 0.72 10.59 -16.61
CA SER A 136 1.93 10.98 -17.34
C SER A 136 2.68 9.78 -17.88
N GLN A 137 2.62 8.65 -17.17
CA GLN A 137 3.37 7.44 -17.51
C GLN A 137 2.59 6.18 -17.14
N TRP A 138 2.64 5.19 -18.03
CA TRP A 138 2.14 3.83 -17.76
C TRP A 138 3.32 2.90 -17.56
N LEU A 139 3.29 2.16 -16.47
CA LEU A 139 4.37 1.27 -16.04
C LEU A 139 3.97 -0.18 -16.29
N PRO A 140 4.59 -0.87 -17.26
CA PRO A 140 4.33 -2.29 -17.47
C PRO A 140 4.68 -3.11 -16.21
N ILE A 141 3.89 -4.14 -15.92
CA ILE A 141 4.21 -5.09 -14.86
C ILE A 141 5.53 -5.78 -15.18
N GLY A 142 6.39 -5.93 -14.17
CA GLY A 142 7.76 -6.44 -14.28
C GLY A 142 8.77 -5.42 -14.79
N SER A 143 8.35 -4.19 -15.15
CA SER A 143 9.28 -3.13 -15.49
C SER A 143 9.99 -2.57 -14.27
N ARG A 144 11.10 -1.86 -14.49
CA ARG A 144 11.86 -1.19 -13.44
C ARG A 144 11.79 0.31 -13.61
N ILE A 145 11.52 0.99 -12.52
CA ILE A 145 11.58 2.45 -12.43
C ILE A 145 12.99 2.80 -11.98
N ASP A 146 13.75 3.48 -12.84
CA ASP A 146 15.09 3.96 -12.52
C ASP A 146 15.00 5.37 -11.91
N LEU A 147 15.48 5.52 -10.68
CA LEU A 147 15.51 6.77 -9.94
C LEU A 147 16.91 7.44 -9.94
N GLY A 148 17.84 6.88 -10.71
CA GLY A 148 19.26 7.22 -10.66
C GLY A 148 19.96 6.47 -9.53
N GLY A 149 20.64 5.36 -9.87
CA GLY A 149 21.34 4.51 -8.90
C GLY A 149 20.47 3.69 -7.96
N ARG A 150 19.15 3.75 -8.11
CA ARG A 150 18.15 2.90 -7.44
C ARG A 150 17.09 2.48 -8.42
N GLN A 151 16.75 1.21 -8.43
CA GLN A 151 15.73 0.64 -9.30
C GLN A 151 14.63 -0.04 -8.50
N LEU A 152 13.38 0.28 -8.81
CA LEU A 152 12.20 -0.32 -8.20
C LEU A 152 11.46 -1.16 -9.23
N GLU A 153 11.30 -2.46 -8.98
CA GLU A 153 10.53 -3.35 -9.85
C GLU A 153 9.05 -3.26 -9.52
N VAL A 154 8.21 -3.12 -10.55
CA VAL A 154 6.75 -3.07 -10.42
C VAL A 154 6.18 -4.48 -10.45
N LEU A 155 5.64 -4.95 -9.34
CA LEU A 155 5.02 -6.27 -9.21
C LEU A 155 3.50 -6.13 -9.15
N HIS A 156 2.77 -6.92 -9.96
CA HIS A 156 1.32 -7.03 -9.80
C HIS A 156 1.01 -7.95 -8.62
N THR A 157 0.33 -7.41 -7.62
CA THR A 157 0.04 -8.12 -6.36
C THR A 157 -1.46 -8.06 -6.03
N PRO A 158 -2.33 -8.59 -6.92
CA PRO A 158 -3.77 -8.60 -6.68
C PRO A 158 -4.13 -9.52 -5.52
N GLY A 159 -5.31 -9.29 -4.99
CA GLY A 159 -5.90 -10.02 -3.87
C GLY A 159 -6.81 -9.09 -3.07
N HIS A 160 -6.26 -8.00 -2.52
CA HIS A 160 -7.03 -6.93 -1.89
C HIS A 160 -7.84 -6.12 -2.93
N SER A 161 -7.19 -5.75 -4.02
CA SER A 161 -7.79 -5.07 -5.17
C SER A 161 -7.19 -5.64 -6.47
N PRO A 162 -7.92 -5.69 -7.58
CA PRO A 162 -7.42 -6.23 -8.85
C PRO A 162 -6.30 -5.38 -9.47
N ASP A 163 -6.25 -4.09 -9.14
CA ASP A 163 -5.25 -3.14 -9.61
C ASP A 163 -4.04 -2.96 -8.68
N SER A 164 -3.98 -3.75 -7.59
CA SER A 164 -2.91 -3.64 -6.60
C SER A 164 -1.54 -3.99 -7.17
N ILE A 165 -0.56 -3.14 -6.85
CA ILE A 165 0.86 -3.37 -7.12
C ILE A 165 1.70 -3.24 -5.86
N SER A 166 2.85 -3.87 -5.89
CA SER A 166 3.94 -3.68 -4.94
C SER A 166 5.18 -3.19 -5.67
N LEU A 167 6.09 -2.53 -4.96
CA LEU A 167 7.40 -2.13 -5.48
C LEU A 167 8.50 -2.91 -4.78
N PHE A 168 9.42 -3.48 -5.53
CA PHE A 168 10.54 -4.20 -4.95
C PHE A 168 11.87 -3.51 -5.26
N ASP A 169 12.52 -2.98 -4.24
CA ASP A 169 13.93 -2.57 -4.27
C ASP A 169 14.79 -3.81 -3.97
N ARG A 170 15.24 -4.47 -5.03
CA ARG A 170 15.99 -5.73 -4.88
C ARG A 170 17.37 -5.51 -4.26
N GLU A 171 17.99 -4.36 -4.49
CA GLU A 171 19.32 -4.07 -3.96
C GLU A 171 19.27 -3.82 -2.46
N ALA A 172 18.29 -3.06 -2.00
CA ALA A 172 18.06 -2.81 -0.58
C ALA A 172 17.34 -3.97 0.13
N ASN A 173 16.83 -4.95 -0.62
CA ASN A 173 15.98 -6.05 -0.17
C ASN A 173 14.73 -5.55 0.60
N ILE A 174 14.03 -4.57 -0.01
CA ILE A 174 12.83 -3.94 0.54
C ILE A 174 11.67 -4.11 -0.43
N LEU A 175 10.57 -4.71 0.06
CA LEU A 175 9.30 -4.78 -0.63
C LEU A 175 8.33 -3.76 -0.01
N PHE A 176 7.78 -2.86 -0.83
CA PHE A 176 6.67 -1.98 -0.46
C PHE A 176 5.38 -2.66 -0.92
N ALA A 177 4.68 -3.30 -0.01
CA ALA A 177 3.58 -4.21 -0.31
C ALA A 177 2.19 -3.56 -0.27
N ALA A 178 2.11 -2.28 0.10
CA ALA A 178 0.84 -1.55 0.27
C ALA A 178 -0.19 -2.39 1.05
N ASP A 179 -1.35 -2.69 0.43
CA ASP A 179 -2.45 -3.42 1.08
C ASP A 179 -2.46 -4.92 0.82
N PHE A 180 -1.40 -5.44 0.19
CA PHE A 180 -1.29 -6.88 0.03
C PHE A 180 -1.14 -7.59 1.38
N VAL A 181 -0.35 -7.03 2.30
CA VAL A 181 -0.13 -7.55 3.66
C VAL A 181 0.14 -6.40 4.62
N TYR A 182 -0.46 -6.40 5.81
CA TYR A 182 -0.22 -5.41 6.86
C TYR A 182 -0.68 -5.93 8.22
N PRO A 183 -0.20 -5.38 9.34
CA PRO A 183 -0.66 -5.77 10.68
C PRO A 183 -2.10 -5.28 10.93
N GLY A 184 -2.94 -6.16 11.44
CA GLY A 184 -4.35 -5.90 11.71
C GLY A 184 -5.28 -6.67 10.77
N PRO A 185 -6.50 -6.16 10.53
CA PRO A 185 -7.48 -6.81 9.67
C PRO A 185 -7.15 -6.57 8.19
N LEU A 186 -6.81 -7.63 7.46
CA LEU A 186 -6.69 -7.59 5.99
C LEU A 186 -8.09 -7.59 5.37
N TYR A 187 -8.43 -6.54 4.64
CA TYR A 187 -9.75 -6.37 4.04
C TYR A 187 -9.86 -7.07 2.68
N ALA A 188 -10.12 -8.39 2.69
CA ALA A 188 -10.51 -9.16 1.50
C ALA A 188 -12.04 -9.23 1.31
N GLN A 189 -12.76 -8.25 1.84
CA GLN A 189 -14.23 -8.12 1.71
C GLN A 189 -14.64 -6.88 0.90
N VAL A 190 -13.67 -6.16 0.36
CA VAL A 190 -13.89 -4.99 -0.49
C VAL A 190 -14.32 -5.44 -1.90
N PRO A 191 -15.03 -4.63 -2.69
CA PRO A 191 -15.29 -4.91 -4.10
C PRO A 191 -14.00 -5.21 -4.86
N GLY A 192 -14.01 -6.28 -5.68
CA GLY A 192 -12.83 -6.69 -6.43
C GLY A 192 -11.83 -7.55 -5.66
N ALA A 193 -11.95 -7.68 -4.32
CA ALA A 193 -11.11 -8.58 -3.56
C ALA A 193 -11.32 -10.03 -3.98
N ASN A 194 -10.21 -10.77 -4.09
CA ASN A 194 -10.17 -12.10 -4.69
C ASN A 194 -9.18 -13.00 -3.93
N LEU A 195 -9.69 -14.04 -3.28
CA LEU A 195 -8.86 -14.95 -2.47
C LEU A 195 -8.00 -15.89 -3.32
N ALA A 196 -8.40 -16.20 -4.55
CA ALA A 196 -7.59 -16.98 -5.47
C ALA A 196 -6.36 -16.18 -5.92
N ASP A 197 -6.54 -14.89 -6.20
CA ASP A 197 -5.45 -13.98 -6.52
C ASP A 197 -4.54 -13.77 -5.31
N TYR A 198 -5.10 -13.59 -4.11
CA TYR A 198 -4.30 -13.51 -2.87
C TYR A 198 -3.38 -14.73 -2.69
N LEU A 199 -3.94 -15.95 -2.89
CA LEU A 199 -3.17 -17.19 -2.78
C LEU A 199 -2.07 -17.25 -3.85
N THR A 200 -2.41 -16.96 -5.11
CA THR A 200 -1.46 -16.97 -6.23
C THR A 200 -0.35 -15.96 -6.03
N THR A 201 -0.71 -14.74 -5.64
CA THR A 201 0.26 -13.66 -5.34
C THR A 201 1.16 -14.04 -4.16
N SER A 202 0.61 -14.61 -3.08
CA SER A 202 1.42 -15.08 -1.93
C SER A 202 2.48 -16.09 -2.36
N VAL A 203 2.09 -17.09 -3.18
CA VAL A 203 3.02 -18.09 -3.72
C VAL A 203 4.09 -17.42 -4.58
N ALA A 204 3.71 -16.53 -5.49
CA ALA A 204 4.63 -15.83 -6.38
C ALA A 204 5.63 -14.96 -5.61
N LEU A 205 5.19 -14.20 -4.62
CA LEU A 205 6.06 -13.36 -3.80
C LEU A 205 7.06 -14.20 -3.00
N LEU A 206 6.65 -15.32 -2.41
CA LEU A 206 7.53 -16.21 -1.65
C LEU A 206 8.65 -16.83 -2.50
N THR A 207 8.53 -16.85 -3.82
CA THR A 207 9.63 -17.25 -4.72
C THR A 207 10.63 -16.12 -4.99
N GLN A 208 10.30 -14.88 -4.65
CA GLN A 208 11.08 -13.69 -4.99
C GLN A 208 11.74 -13.01 -3.78
N ILE A 209 11.24 -13.27 -2.59
CA ILE A 209 11.71 -12.71 -1.32
C ILE A 209 12.37 -13.78 -0.47
N ASP A 210 13.14 -13.36 0.53
CA ASP A 210 13.79 -14.21 1.51
C ASP A 210 13.43 -13.80 2.95
N ASP A 211 14.02 -14.44 3.94
CA ASP A 211 13.79 -14.18 5.37
C ASP A 211 14.39 -12.85 5.86
N GLN A 212 15.24 -12.21 5.07
CA GLN A 212 15.82 -10.90 5.34
C GLN A 212 15.06 -9.77 4.64
N THR A 213 14.13 -10.08 3.74
CA THR A 213 13.36 -9.07 3.02
C THR A 213 12.48 -8.28 4.00
N LYS A 214 12.69 -6.97 4.03
CA LYS A 214 11.85 -6.04 4.79
C LYS A 214 10.60 -5.71 3.97
N ILE A 215 9.42 -5.92 4.55
CA ILE A 215 8.16 -5.69 3.86
C ILE A 215 7.43 -4.53 4.55
N PHE A 216 7.39 -3.38 3.87
CA PHE A 216 6.67 -2.21 4.35
C PHE A 216 5.28 -2.13 3.72
N CYS A 217 4.27 -1.76 4.52
CA CYS A 217 2.85 -1.93 4.21
C CYS A 217 2.10 -0.59 4.20
N GLY A 218 0.91 -0.55 3.58
CA GLY A 218 0.08 0.65 3.50
C GLY A 218 -0.58 1.03 4.82
N HIS A 219 -0.89 0.06 5.68
CA HIS A 219 -1.54 0.28 6.96
C HIS A 219 -0.73 -0.23 8.13
N GLY A 220 -0.80 0.50 9.25
CA GLY A 220 -0.15 0.15 10.49
C GLY A 220 -1.14 -0.14 11.63
N ALA A 221 -0.60 -0.71 12.69
CA ALA A 221 -1.27 -0.82 13.98
C ALA A 221 -0.33 -0.30 15.07
N PRO A 222 -0.84 0.25 16.17
CA PRO A 222 0.00 0.60 17.30
C PRO A 222 0.63 -0.66 17.91
N ASP A 223 1.84 -0.52 18.42
CA ASP A 223 2.49 -1.58 19.20
C ASP A 223 1.77 -1.80 20.56
N GLU A 224 2.26 -2.76 21.34
CA GLU A 224 1.70 -3.10 22.68
C GLU A 224 1.71 -1.90 23.65
N LYS A 225 2.53 -0.87 23.38
CA LYS A 225 2.62 0.37 24.17
C LYS A 225 1.75 1.49 23.56
N GLY A 226 0.97 1.20 22.51
CA GLY A 226 0.18 2.19 21.80
C GLY A 226 1.02 3.15 20.94
N LYS A 227 2.21 2.73 20.49
CA LYS A 227 3.12 3.56 19.68
C LYS A 227 3.01 3.21 18.20
N HIS A 228 3.08 4.23 17.37
CA HIS A 228 3.01 4.12 15.91
C HIS A 228 4.39 4.26 15.26
N ARG A 229 4.63 3.41 14.29
CA ARG A 229 5.77 3.44 13.38
C ARG A 229 5.39 2.84 12.03
N ALA A 230 6.25 2.98 11.02
CA ALA A 230 6.07 2.35 9.72
C ALA A 230 5.87 0.84 9.90
N PRO A 231 4.78 0.27 9.34
CA PRO A 231 4.45 -1.14 9.51
C PRO A 231 5.47 -2.01 8.79
N LEU A 232 6.13 -2.88 9.53
CA LEU A 232 7.13 -3.80 9.02
C LEU A 232 6.67 -5.24 9.22
N MET A 233 6.57 -5.97 8.10
CA MET A 233 6.26 -7.38 8.01
C MET A 233 7.49 -8.16 7.48
N GLY A 234 7.39 -9.47 7.42
CA GLY A 234 8.43 -10.36 6.89
C GLY A 234 7.86 -11.46 5.99
N SER A 235 8.74 -12.24 5.37
CA SER A 235 8.36 -13.38 4.53
C SER A 235 7.48 -14.41 5.26
N GLN A 236 7.69 -14.57 6.58
CA GLN A 236 6.87 -15.46 7.41
C GLN A 236 5.41 -15.03 7.44
N ASP A 237 5.11 -13.71 7.48
CA ASP A 237 3.73 -13.21 7.46
C ASP A 237 3.02 -13.57 6.15
N ILE A 238 3.71 -13.46 5.00
CA ILE A 238 3.18 -13.91 3.70
C ILE A 238 3.02 -15.43 3.67
N SER A 239 3.96 -16.19 4.23
CA SER A 239 3.86 -17.66 4.34
C SER A 239 2.65 -18.08 5.18
N ASP A 240 2.38 -17.39 6.29
CA ASP A 240 1.23 -17.66 7.14
C ASP A 240 -0.09 -17.33 6.43
N LEU A 241 -0.11 -16.21 5.68
CA LEU A 241 -1.26 -15.85 4.84
C LEU A 241 -1.52 -16.92 3.77
N GLN A 242 -0.48 -17.34 3.05
CA GLN A 242 -0.56 -18.38 2.02
C GLN A 242 -1.11 -19.70 2.59
N LYS A 243 -0.60 -20.16 3.74
CA LYS A 243 -1.07 -21.39 4.41
C LYS A 243 -2.54 -21.27 4.84
N SER A 244 -2.92 -20.11 5.39
CA SER A 244 -4.30 -19.87 5.82
C SER A 244 -5.26 -19.89 4.63
N LEU A 245 -4.90 -19.24 3.52
CA LEU A 245 -5.68 -19.23 2.28
C LEU A 245 -5.80 -20.65 1.67
N ALA A 246 -4.71 -21.41 1.63
CA ALA A 246 -4.73 -22.80 1.14
C ALA A 246 -5.65 -23.67 2.02
N SER A 247 -5.55 -23.57 3.35
CA SER A 247 -6.41 -24.31 4.28
C SER A 247 -7.89 -23.94 4.13
N LEU A 248 -8.21 -22.66 3.92
CA LEU A 248 -9.58 -22.20 3.66
C LEU A 248 -10.12 -22.80 2.36
N LYS A 249 -9.31 -22.77 1.30
CA LYS A 249 -9.66 -23.36 -0.01
C LYS A 249 -9.95 -24.85 0.12
N ASP A 250 -9.05 -25.61 0.77
CA ASP A 250 -9.16 -27.07 0.92
C ASP A 250 -10.35 -27.48 1.80
N SER A 251 -10.63 -26.68 2.85
CA SER A 251 -11.75 -26.99 3.75
C SER A 251 -13.13 -26.65 3.17
N GLY A 252 -13.19 -25.82 2.14
CA GLY A 252 -14.43 -25.26 1.60
C GLY A 252 -15.21 -24.36 2.56
N LYS A 253 -14.61 -24.00 3.71
CA LYS A 253 -15.24 -23.11 4.70
C LYS A 253 -15.15 -21.67 4.23
N THR A 254 -16.15 -20.87 4.56
CA THR A 254 -16.24 -19.46 4.19
C THR A 254 -16.48 -18.54 5.41
N PRO A 255 -15.59 -18.57 6.41
CA PRO A 255 -15.74 -17.70 7.59
C PRO A 255 -15.59 -16.23 7.20
N LYS A 256 -16.29 -15.34 7.90
CA LYS A 256 -16.12 -13.88 7.70
C LYS A 256 -14.76 -13.39 8.18
N GLU A 257 -14.18 -14.09 9.14
CA GLU A 257 -12.93 -13.73 9.79
C GLU A 257 -12.08 -14.99 9.99
N THR A 258 -10.78 -14.88 9.69
CA THR A 258 -9.80 -15.95 9.86
C THR A 258 -8.54 -15.36 10.48
N THR A 259 -8.16 -15.83 11.67
CA THR A 259 -6.86 -15.49 12.25
C THR A 259 -5.76 -16.11 11.39
N VAL A 260 -4.91 -15.28 10.82
CA VAL A 260 -3.75 -15.70 10.01
C VAL A 260 -2.57 -16.00 10.93
N ASN A 261 -2.23 -15.04 11.79
CA ASN A 261 -1.21 -15.19 12.84
C ASN A 261 -1.49 -14.17 13.97
N ALA A 262 -0.54 -13.99 14.88
CA ALA A 262 -0.71 -13.06 16.01
C ALA A 262 -0.85 -11.58 15.59
N ARG A 263 -0.49 -11.25 14.35
CA ARG A 263 -0.46 -9.86 13.83
C ARG A 263 -1.55 -9.58 12.81
N MET A 264 -2.12 -10.62 12.19
CA MET A 264 -3.03 -10.48 11.05
C MET A 264 -4.30 -11.31 11.20
N THR A 265 -5.40 -10.73 10.77
CA THR A 265 -6.70 -11.37 10.62
C THR A 265 -7.24 -11.09 9.23
N LEU A 266 -7.61 -12.13 8.48
CA LEU A 266 -8.22 -11.98 7.15
C LEU A 266 -9.73 -11.80 7.29
N LEU A 267 -10.27 -10.71 6.77
CA LEU A 267 -11.70 -10.45 6.66
C LEU A 267 -12.17 -10.70 5.23
N ALA A 268 -13.07 -11.67 5.04
CA ALA A 268 -13.54 -12.04 3.72
C ALA A 268 -15.07 -12.16 3.65
N ASN A 269 -15.64 -11.99 2.46
CA ASN A 269 -17.06 -12.11 2.19
C ASN A 269 -17.34 -13.20 1.14
N LYS A 270 -18.61 -13.46 0.87
CA LYS A 270 -19.00 -14.48 -0.12
C LYS A 270 -18.45 -14.22 -1.52
N ALA A 271 -18.34 -12.95 -1.93
CA ALA A 271 -17.83 -12.59 -3.25
C ALA A 271 -16.34 -12.95 -3.38
N ALA A 272 -15.53 -12.66 -2.36
CA ALA A 272 -14.11 -13.02 -2.34
C ALA A 272 -13.90 -14.54 -2.37
N TYR A 273 -14.74 -15.31 -1.66
CA TYR A 273 -14.71 -16.78 -1.68
C TYR A 273 -15.15 -17.39 -3.01
N ALA A 274 -16.06 -16.74 -3.74
CA ALA A 274 -16.52 -17.22 -5.04
C ALA A 274 -15.39 -17.32 -6.09
N SER A 275 -14.30 -16.57 -5.89
CA SER A 275 -13.12 -16.60 -6.75
C SER A 275 -12.48 -18.01 -6.87
N TRP A 276 -12.62 -18.86 -5.86
CA TRP A 276 -12.12 -20.25 -5.91
C TRP A 276 -12.94 -21.21 -6.77
N GLN A 277 -14.16 -20.79 -7.21
CA GLN A 277 -15.04 -21.59 -8.04
C GLN A 277 -14.93 -21.23 -9.52
N ALA A 278 -14.24 -20.12 -9.84
CA ALA A 278 -14.11 -19.57 -11.19
C ALA A 278 -12.84 -20.04 -11.93
N GLY A 279 -12.03 -20.93 -11.33
CA GLY A 279 -10.78 -21.46 -11.88
C GLY A 279 -10.87 -22.94 -12.29
#